data_70089c7562f93334eb22bace8e9115ee
#
_entry.id   70089c7562f93334eb22bace8e9115ee
#
_cell.length_a   1.000
_cell.length_b   1.000
_cell.length_c   1.000
_cell.angle_alpha   90.00
_cell.angle_beta   90.00
_cell.angle_gamma   90.00
#
_symmetry.space_group_name_H-M   'P 1'
#
loop_
_entity.id
_entity.type
_entity.pdbx_description
1 polymer ?
#
loop_
_entity_poly.entity_id
_entity_poly.type
_entity_poly.pdbx_seq_one_letter_code
_entity_poly.pdbx_strand_id
1 'polypeptide(L)'
;MPHPIRQLALNLCPPPSWGGRRDGAGRKRGPHPRDPHRSRQPLSSAHPCHVTLKLRRGIPSLRTVRFVREFERSLRAVQGRPRFRVVHYTLQSDHIHLIVEASSSRDLASGMKSIGARVARAVARVFGLRGRVLSDRFHLHVLRSPREVRNAIAYVLLNARRHLAKSGRRIDPRPRVDPASSGSWFDGWRSHAAQFEVHDPPVSRARTWLLRVGWRRHGQIAVTEVPGRR
;
A
#
# COMPACT_ATOMS: atom_id res chain seq x y z
N MET A 1 -23.20 28.96 -72.71
CA MET A 1 -22.07 28.26 -72.03
C MET A 1 -21.97 28.83 -70.62
N PRO A 2 -22.31 28.08 -69.58
CA PRO A 2 -22.14 28.59 -68.20
C PRO A 2 -20.68 28.47 -67.80
N HIS A 3 -20.13 29.54 -67.23
CA HIS A 3 -18.78 29.58 -66.66
C HIS A 3 -18.72 28.74 -65.40
N PRO A 4 -17.66 27.94 -65.19
CA PRO A 4 -17.50 27.17 -63.96
C PRO A 4 -17.19 28.14 -62.80
N ILE A 5 -17.99 28.05 -61.75
CA ILE A 5 -17.73 28.71 -60.48
C ILE A 5 -16.48 28.14 -59.87
N ARG A 6 -15.38 28.88 -59.85
CA ARG A 6 -14.12 28.50 -59.23
C ARG A 6 -14.25 28.73 -57.71
N GLN A 7 -14.41 27.64 -56.99
CA GLN A 7 -14.43 27.70 -55.51
C GLN A 7 -13.03 28.10 -55.01
N LEU A 8 -12.94 29.28 -54.40
CA LEU A 8 -11.72 29.76 -53.75
C LEU A 8 -11.44 28.90 -52.53
N ALA A 9 -10.26 28.27 -52.47
CA ALA A 9 -9.82 27.58 -51.28
C ALA A 9 -9.62 28.59 -50.15
N LEU A 10 -10.45 28.54 -49.12
CA LEU A 10 -10.24 29.28 -47.87
C LEU A 10 -8.98 28.72 -47.18
N ASN A 11 -7.89 29.46 -47.22
CA ASN A 11 -6.72 29.21 -46.37
C ASN A 11 -7.12 29.52 -44.93
N LEU A 12 -7.75 28.52 -44.26
CA LEU A 12 -7.96 28.57 -42.82
C LEU A 12 -6.61 28.35 -42.17
N CYS A 13 -6.01 29.43 -41.71
CA CYS A 13 -4.86 29.35 -40.81
C CYS A 13 -5.25 28.48 -39.64
N PRO A 14 -4.54 27.37 -39.34
CA PRO A 14 -4.89 26.55 -38.18
C PRO A 14 -4.89 27.44 -36.94
N PRO A 15 -5.90 27.34 -36.07
CA PRO A 15 -5.97 28.18 -34.88
C PRO A 15 -4.70 27.96 -34.07
N PRO A 16 -4.10 28.99 -33.46
CA PRO A 16 -2.92 28.83 -32.62
C PRO A 16 -3.23 27.78 -31.57
N SER A 17 -2.41 26.71 -31.56
CA SER A 17 -2.60 25.57 -30.64
C SER A 17 -2.47 26.06 -29.20
N TRP A 18 -3.61 26.34 -28.57
CA TRP A 18 -3.64 26.61 -27.12
C TRP A 18 -3.17 25.34 -26.39
N GLY A 19 -2.02 25.44 -25.73
CA GLY A 19 -1.50 24.35 -24.89
C GLY A 19 -0.33 23.55 -25.48
N GLY A 20 0.35 24.03 -26.52
CA GLY A 20 1.58 23.40 -27.04
C GLY A 20 2.68 23.30 -25.98
N ARG A 21 3.59 22.32 -26.17
CA ARG A 21 4.76 22.09 -25.32
C ARG A 21 5.61 23.36 -25.27
N ARG A 22 5.72 23.98 -24.09
CA ARG A 22 6.59 25.13 -23.82
C ARG A 22 7.79 24.68 -23.02
N ASP A 23 9.00 25.04 -23.42
CA ASP A 23 10.19 24.78 -22.62
C ASP A 23 10.08 25.49 -21.26
N GLY A 24 10.31 24.74 -20.17
CA GLY A 24 10.14 25.23 -18.81
C GLY A 24 8.70 25.32 -18.30
N ALA A 25 7.67 24.98 -19.12
CA ALA A 25 6.30 24.92 -18.67
C ALA A 25 6.10 23.72 -17.74
N GLY A 26 5.41 23.96 -16.64
CA GLY A 26 5.10 22.96 -15.63
C GLY A 26 5.60 23.36 -14.25
N ARG A 27 5.12 22.67 -13.24
CA ARG A 27 5.57 22.91 -11.87
C ARG A 27 7.05 22.56 -11.74
N LYS A 28 7.90 23.51 -11.35
CA LYS A 28 9.31 23.28 -11.05
C LYS A 28 9.46 22.13 -10.04
N ARG A 29 10.47 21.27 -10.24
CA ARG A 29 10.77 20.18 -9.30
C ARG A 29 11.13 20.77 -7.95
N GLY A 30 10.41 20.37 -6.91
CA GLY A 30 10.75 20.77 -5.54
C GLY A 30 12.00 20.02 -5.05
N PRO A 31 12.60 20.45 -3.91
CA PRO A 31 13.83 19.87 -3.35
C PRO A 31 13.69 18.38 -2.97
N HIS A 32 12.47 17.88 -2.85
CA HIS A 32 12.20 16.47 -2.58
C HIS A 32 11.54 15.83 -3.80
N PRO A 33 12.20 14.83 -4.44
CA PRO A 33 11.61 14.11 -5.56
C PRO A 33 10.34 13.39 -5.11
N ARG A 34 9.23 13.61 -5.84
CA ARG A 34 7.98 12.86 -5.68
C ARG A 34 7.99 11.63 -6.57
N ASP A 35 7.22 10.62 -6.21
CA ASP A 35 7.01 9.48 -7.10
C ASP A 35 6.53 9.95 -8.49
N PRO A 36 7.22 9.57 -9.58
CA PRO A 36 6.86 10.02 -10.93
C PRO A 36 5.43 9.61 -11.28
N HIS A 37 4.66 10.51 -11.91
CA HIS A 37 3.31 10.23 -12.40
C HIS A 37 3.29 9.33 -13.66
N ARG A 38 4.26 8.46 -13.83
CA ARG A 38 4.27 7.47 -14.91
C ARG A 38 3.16 6.45 -14.72
N SER A 39 2.62 5.95 -15.83
CA SER A 39 1.70 4.82 -15.83
C SER A 39 2.40 3.62 -15.20
N ARG A 40 1.73 2.96 -14.25
CA ARG A 40 2.25 1.72 -13.67
C ARG A 40 2.13 0.60 -14.69
N GLN A 41 3.10 -0.32 -14.68
CA GLN A 41 3.04 -1.51 -15.51
C GLN A 41 1.75 -2.32 -15.21
N PRO A 42 1.21 -3.06 -16.20
CA PRO A 42 0.09 -3.96 -15.97
C PRO A 42 0.38 -4.91 -14.81
N LEU A 43 -0.60 -5.10 -13.94
CA LEU A 43 -0.52 -6.01 -12.81
C LEU A 43 -1.19 -7.32 -13.19
N SER A 44 -0.48 -8.44 -13.01
CA SER A 44 -1.05 -9.77 -13.07
C SER A 44 -1.79 -10.09 -11.75
N SER A 45 -2.97 -10.69 -11.84
CA SER A 45 -3.74 -11.15 -10.69
C SER A 45 -3.05 -12.27 -9.87
N ALA A 46 -2.04 -12.93 -10.45
CA ALA A 46 -1.24 -13.94 -9.78
C ALA A 46 -0.21 -13.36 -8.80
N HIS A 47 0.10 -12.07 -8.90
CA HIS A 47 1.14 -11.43 -8.13
C HIS A 47 0.56 -10.51 -7.05
N PRO A 48 0.77 -10.83 -5.77
CA PRO A 48 0.44 -9.92 -4.69
C PRO A 48 1.36 -8.71 -4.69
N CYS A 49 0.96 -7.67 -3.99
CA CYS A 49 1.69 -6.42 -3.93
C CYS A 49 1.99 -6.00 -2.50
N HIS A 50 3.22 -5.58 -2.26
CA HIS A 50 3.58 -4.82 -1.06
C HIS A 50 3.37 -3.32 -1.35
N VAL A 51 2.56 -2.68 -0.53
CA VAL A 51 2.21 -1.26 -0.67
C VAL A 51 2.61 -0.51 0.59
N THR A 52 3.16 0.69 0.41
CA THR A 52 3.45 1.61 1.52
C THR A 52 2.66 2.90 1.32
N LEU A 53 1.91 3.29 2.36
CA LEU A 53 1.24 4.58 2.48
C LEU A 53 1.98 5.44 3.49
N LYS A 54 2.55 6.57 3.05
CA LYS A 54 3.23 7.51 3.93
C LYS A 54 2.30 8.67 4.29
N LEU A 55 2.28 9.05 5.58
CA LEU A 55 1.51 10.17 6.08
C LEU A 55 2.33 11.47 5.99
N ARG A 56 1.63 12.60 5.98
CA ARG A 56 2.26 13.92 6.09
C ARG A 56 2.86 14.12 7.47
N ARG A 57 3.88 14.96 7.53
CA ARG A 57 4.44 15.45 8.79
C ARG A 57 3.35 16.16 9.62
N GLY A 58 3.45 16.08 10.94
CA GLY A 58 2.50 16.70 11.86
C GLY A 58 1.29 15.84 12.22
N ILE A 59 1.14 14.64 11.63
CA ILE A 59 0.13 13.66 12.07
C ILE A 59 0.72 12.88 13.25
N PRO A 60 -0.01 12.71 14.36
CA PRO A 60 0.44 11.91 15.50
C PRO A 60 0.69 10.45 15.10
N SER A 61 1.47 9.74 15.92
CA SER A 61 1.79 8.34 15.70
C SER A 61 0.53 7.48 15.51
N LEU A 62 0.51 6.68 14.43
CA LEU A 62 -0.59 5.74 14.16
C LEU A 62 -0.60 4.55 15.13
N ARG A 63 0.44 4.35 15.93
CA ARG A 63 0.59 3.21 16.84
C ARG A 63 -0.14 3.41 18.18
N THR A 64 -1.22 4.17 18.18
CA THR A 64 -2.12 4.28 19.32
C THR A 64 -3.19 3.19 19.27
N VAL A 65 -3.58 2.64 20.41
CA VAL A 65 -4.64 1.62 20.50
C VAL A 65 -5.93 2.09 19.81
N ARG A 66 -6.28 3.37 20.01
CA ARG A 66 -7.48 3.98 19.40
C ARG A 66 -7.41 3.98 17.87
N PHE A 67 -6.24 4.33 17.28
CA PHE A 67 -6.08 4.35 15.84
C PHE A 67 -6.05 2.93 15.27
N VAL A 68 -5.35 1.98 15.91
CA VAL A 68 -5.33 0.57 15.48
C VAL A 68 -6.75 0.02 15.39
N ARG A 69 -7.57 0.17 16.43
CA ARG A 69 -8.97 -0.29 16.44
C ARG A 69 -9.81 0.37 15.33
N GLU A 70 -9.64 1.65 15.09
CA GLU A 70 -10.37 2.38 14.04
C GLU A 70 -9.92 1.95 12.63
N PHE A 71 -8.63 1.69 12.45
CA PHE A 71 -8.10 1.18 11.20
C PHE A 71 -8.63 -0.24 10.90
N GLU A 72 -8.61 -1.13 11.88
CA GLU A 72 -9.16 -2.49 11.76
C GLU A 72 -10.66 -2.48 11.42
N ARG A 73 -11.45 -1.64 12.11
CA ARG A 73 -12.86 -1.43 11.76
C ARG A 73 -13.01 -0.99 10.31
N SER A 74 -12.16 -0.10 9.85
CA SER A 74 -12.16 0.39 8.48
C SER A 74 -11.78 -0.70 7.47
N LEU A 75 -10.91 -1.63 7.82
CA LEU A 75 -10.56 -2.78 6.97
C LEU A 75 -11.70 -3.78 6.89
N ARG A 76 -12.36 -4.11 8.02
CA ARG A 76 -13.54 -5.00 8.03
C ARG A 76 -14.63 -4.50 7.07
N ALA A 77 -14.86 -3.19 7.05
CA ALA A 77 -15.86 -2.58 6.16
C ALA A 77 -15.52 -2.65 4.66
N VAL A 78 -14.35 -3.12 4.26
CA VAL A 78 -13.95 -3.32 2.85
C VAL A 78 -13.70 -4.79 2.52
N GLN A 79 -13.83 -5.68 3.47
CA GLN A 79 -13.81 -7.12 3.22
C GLN A 79 -14.93 -7.52 2.24
N GLY A 80 -14.76 -8.65 1.60
CA GLY A 80 -15.76 -9.13 0.63
C GLY A 80 -15.64 -8.52 -0.77
N ARG A 81 -14.78 -7.55 -1.01
CA ARG A 81 -14.55 -7.07 -2.38
C ARG A 81 -13.91 -8.17 -3.23
N PRO A 82 -14.54 -8.58 -4.35
CA PRO A 82 -14.07 -9.74 -5.11
C PRO A 82 -12.72 -9.50 -5.80
N ARG A 83 -12.42 -8.25 -6.17
CA ARG A 83 -11.27 -7.88 -7.00
C ARG A 83 -10.12 -7.17 -6.28
N PHE A 84 -10.30 -6.87 -4.98
CA PHE A 84 -9.26 -6.24 -4.15
C PHE A 84 -9.38 -6.70 -2.71
N ARG A 85 -8.28 -7.07 -2.07
CA ARG A 85 -8.24 -7.43 -0.66
C ARG A 85 -6.93 -7.06 0.01
N VAL A 86 -7.02 -6.76 1.29
CA VAL A 86 -5.87 -6.61 2.17
C VAL A 86 -5.65 -7.92 2.91
N VAL A 87 -4.46 -8.50 2.77
CA VAL A 87 -4.10 -9.79 3.38
C VAL A 87 -3.28 -9.60 4.65
N HIS A 88 -2.34 -8.66 4.62
CA HIS A 88 -1.55 -8.30 5.80
C HIS A 88 -1.37 -6.79 5.91
N TYR A 89 -1.17 -6.31 7.14
CA TYR A 89 -0.80 -4.92 7.39
C TYR A 89 0.12 -4.77 8.60
N THR A 90 0.80 -3.64 8.69
CA THR A 90 1.38 -3.10 9.91
C THR A 90 1.31 -1.58 9.90
N LEU A 91 1.00 -1.01 11.07
CA LEU A 91 1.01 0.42 11.30
C LEU A 91 2.33 0.82 11.94
N GLN A 92 3.00 1.80 11.33
CA GLN A 92 4.16 2.47 11.90
C GLN A 92 3.77 3.88 12.36
N SER A 93 4.70 4.63 12.92
CA SER A 93 4.38 5.97 13.44
C SER A 93 3.82 6.89 12.37
N ASP A 94 4.40 6.89 11.16
CA ASP A 94 4.11 7.83 10.06
C ASP A 94 3.78 7.15 8.72
N HIS A 95 3.70 5.81 8.70
CA HIS A 95 3.39 5.07 7.48
C HIS A 95 2.70 3.74 7.77
N ILE A 96 2.07 3.18 6.74
CA ILE A 96 1.34 1.91 6.77
C ILE A 96 1.92 1.01 5.69
N HIS A 97 2.30 -0.21 6.05
CA HIS A 97 2.60 -1.26 5.08
C HIS A 97 1.42 -2.19 4.92
N LEU A 98 1.13 -2.57 3.69
CA LEU A 98 0.07 -3.50 3.34
C LEU A 98 0.61 -4.58 2.40
N ILE A 99 0.15 -5.81 2.54
CA ILE A 99 0.20 -6.81 1.49
C ILE A 99 -1.21 -6.96 0.94
N VAL A 100 -1.36 -6.70 -0.35
CA VAL A 100 -2.66 -6.69 -1.03
C VAL A 100 -2.67 -7.59 -2.25
N GLU A 101 -3.84 -8.08 -2.60
CA GLU A 101 -4.11 -8.74 -3.87
C GLU A 101 -5.12 -7.93 -4.65
N ALA A 102 -4.92 -7.83 -5.96
CA ALA A 102 -5.83 -7.16 -6.88
C ALA A 102 -5.90 -7.89 -8.21
N SER A 103 -7.06 -7.90 -8.85
CA SER A 103 -7.24 -8.58 -10.13
C SER A 103 -6.62 -7.82 -11.31
N SER A 104 -6.42 -6.51 -11.16
CA SER A 104 -5.82 -5.64 -12.17
C SER A 104 -5.20 -4.38 -11.57
N SER A 105 -4.44 -3.63 -12.35
CA SER A 105 -3.92 -2.31 -11.95
C SER A 105 -5.04 -1.33 -11.62
N ARG A 106 -6.19 -1.40 -12.29
CA ARG A 106 -7.39 -0.59 -12.05
C ARG A 106 -8.01 -0.94 -10.69
N ASP A 107 -8.16 -2.23 -10.38
CA ASP A 107 -8.71 -2.71 -9.11
C ASP A 107 -7.79 -2.35 -7.94
N LEU A 108 -6.47 -2.45 -8.14
CA LEU A 108 -5.46 -1.98 -7.18
C LEU A 108 -5.62 -0.48 -6.91
N ALA A 109 -5.70 0.34 -7.95
CA ALA A 109 -5.84 1.78 -7.81
C ALA A 109 -7.13 2.17 -7.07
N SER A 110 -8.26 1.54 -7.44
CA SER A 110 -9.56 1.74 -6.79
C SER A 110 -9.54 1.30 -5.33
N GLY A 111 -8.98 0.12 -5.04
CA GLY A 111 -8.81 -0.39 -3.69
C GLY A 111 -7.97 0.52 -2.82
N MET A 112 -6.82 0.96 -3.33
CA MET A 112 -5.92 1.86 -2.61
C MET A 112 -6.50 3.25 -2.40
N LYS A 113 -7.29 3.79 -3.35
CA LYS A 113 -8.06 5.03 -3.17
C LYS A 113 -9.05 4.89 -2.01
N SER A 114 -9.76 3.77 -1.94
CA SER A 114 -10.69 3.47 -0.84
C SER A 114 -9.97 3.37 0.51
N ILE A 115 -8.83 2.67 0.58
CA ILE A 115 -8.02 2.58 1.81
C ILE A 115 -7.51 3.97 2.23
N GLY A 116 -6.97 4.75 1.30
CA GLY A 116 -6.50 6.11 1.60
C GLY A 116 -7.58 7.03 2.16
N ALA A 117 -8.80 6.98 1.60
CA ALA A 117 -9.94 7.72 2.12
C ALA A 117 -10.36 7.26 3.54
N ARG A 118 -10.25 5.96 3.83
CA ARG A 118 -10.53 5.41 5.17
C ARG A 118 -9.49 5.82 6.20
N VAL A 119 -8.21 5.79 5.81
CA VAL A 119 -7.11 6.28 6.65
C VAL A 119 -7.32 7.75 6.99
N ALA A 120 -7.70 8.59 6.01
CA ALA A 120 -7.98 10.00 6.25
C ALA A 120 -9.16 10.20 7.23
N ARG A 121 -10.23 9.43 7.08
CA ARG A 121 -11.36 9.46 8.03
C ARG A 121 -10.98 8.96 9.42
N ALA A 122 -10.14 7.93 9.53
CA ALA A 122 -9.63 7.44 10.80
C ALA A 122 -8.77 8.50 11.51
N VAL A 123 -7.89 9.18 10.78
CA VAL A 123 -7.10 10.31 11.30
C VAL A 123 -8.01 11.43 11.80
N ALA A 124 -9.04 11.78 11.04
CA ALA A 124 -10.01 12.82 11.45
C ALA A 124 -10.75 12.43 12.73
N ARG A 125 -11.22 11.17 12.83
CA ARG A 125 -11.96 10.68 14.01
C ARG A 125 -11.10 10.54 15.26
N VAL A 126 -9.86 10.09 15.10
CA VAL A 126 -8.98 9.78 16.24
C VAL A 126 -8.22 11.00 16.72
N PHE A 127 -7.76 11.84 15.80
CA PHE A 127 -6.87 12.97 16.12
C PHE A 127 -7.51 14.36 15.87
N GLY A 128 -8.74 14.42 15.36
CA GLY A 128 -9.42 15.70 15.06
C GLY A 128 -8.85 16.43 13.84
N LEU A 129 -7.91 15.83 13.11
CA LEU A 129 -7.21 16.48 11.98
C LEU A 129 -7.98 16.32 10.68
N ARG A 130 -8.11 17.43 9.94
CA ARG A 130 -8.77 17.47 8.63
C ARG A 130 -7.79 17.82 7.50
N GLY A 131 -8.19 17.59 6.27
CA GLY A 131 -7.41 17.91 5.08
C GLY A 131 -6.58 16.74 4.56
N ARG A 132 -5.50 17.06 3.85
CA ARG A 132 -4.65 16.05 3.21
C ARG A 132 -3.86 15.27 4.26
N VAL A 133 -4.06 13.96 4.33
CA VAL A 133 -3.41 13.04 5.28
C VAL A 133 -2.20 12.33 4.66
N LEU A 134 -2.32 11.86 3.43
CA LEU A 134 -1.23 11.15 2.75
C LEU A 134 -0.23 12.16 2.15
N SER A 135 1.06 11.89 2.32
CA SER A 135 2.13 12.75 1.81
C SER A 135 2.20 12.73 0.29
N ASP A 136 2.06 11.54 -0.30
CA ASP A 136 2.12 11.33 -1.75
C ASP A 136 1.30 10.10 -2.17
N ARG A 137 1.47 9.66 -3.42
CA ARG A 137 0.94 8.38 -3.92
C ARG A 137 1.53 7.23 -3.10
N PHE A 138 0.84 6.10 -3.06
CA PHE A 138 1.36 4.90 -2.44
C PHE A 138 2.57 4.34 -3.24
N HIS A 139 3.59 3.93 -2.54
CA HIS A 139 4.69 3.16 -3.11
C HIS A 139 4.24 1.72 -3.33
N LEU A 140 4.62 1.13 -4.48
CA LEU A 140 4.19 -0.21 -4.91
C LEU A 140 5.40 -1.07 -5.25
N HIS A 141 5.44 -2.26 -4.69
CA HIS A 141 6.34 -3.34 -5.09
C HIS A 141 5.53 -4.60 -5.39
N VAL A 142 5.61 -5.10 -6.63
CA VAL A 142 4.93 -6.32 -7.07
C VAL A 142 5.79 -7.52 -6.68
N LEU A 143 5.21 -8.47 -5.96
CA LEU A 143 5.89 -9.67 -5.46
C LEU A 143 5.72 -10.80 -6.47
N ARG A 144 6.83 -11.22 -7.10
CA ARG A 144 6.80 -12.16 -8.23
C ARG A 144 7.28 -13.57 -7.89
N SER A 145 7.95 -13.73 -6.76
CA SER A 145 8.52 -15.03 -6.37
C SER A 145 8.12 -15.43 -4.95
N PRO A 146 8.13 -16.74 -4.63
CA PRO A 146 7.91 -17.24 -3.29
C PRO A 146 8.82 -16.61 -2.24
N ARG A 147 10.10 -16.40 -2.58
CA ARG A 147 11.09 -15.76 -1.69
C ARG A 147 10.73 -14.30 -1.40
N GLU A 148 10.35 -13.53 -2.43
CA GLU A 148 9.91 -12.14 -2.25
C GLU A 148 8.69 -12.06 -1.34
N VAL A 149 7.71 -12.95 -1.56
CA VAL A 149 6.50 -12.98 -0.73
C VAL A 149 6.82 -13.32 0.72
N ARG A 150 7.63 -14.35 0.98
CA ARG A 150 8.06 -14.72 2.34
C ARG A 150 8.76 -13.55 3.03
N ASN A 151 9.68 -12.89 2.32
CA ASN A 151 10.41 -11.75 2.86
C ASN A 151 9.49 -10.54 3.11
N ALA A 152 8.51 -10.29 2.22
CA ALA A 152 7.54 -9.23 2.39
C ALA A 152 6.61 -9.48 3.59
N ILE A 153 6.15 -10.71 3.80
CA ILE A 153 5.33 -11.08 4.97
C ILE A 153 6.15 -10.85 6.25
N ALA A 154 7.37 -11.39 6.33
CA ALA A 154 8.25 -11.19 7.48
C ALA A 154 8.52 -9.68 7.72
N TYR A 155 8.81 -8.94 6.64
CA TYR A 155 9.04 -7.50 6.72
C TYR A 155 7.82 -6.75 7.26
N VAL A 156 6.62 -7.05 6.78
CA VAL A 156 5.38 -6.36 7.20
C VAL A 156 5.05 -6.73 8.64
N LEU A 157 5.02 -8.01 8.99
CA LEU A 157 4.56 -8.44 10.32
C LEU A 157 5.57 -8.18 11.45
N LEU A 158 6.88 -8.15 11.12
CA LEU A 158 7.95 -7.92 12.09
C LEU A 158 8.62 -6.54 11.93
N ASN A 159 7.95 -5.60 11.28
CA ASN A 159 8.52 -4.27 10.99
C ASN A 159 8.91 -3.51 12.27
N ALA A 160 8.13 -3.61 13.34
CA ALA A 160 8.44 -3.01 14.63
C ALA A 160 9.77 -3.53 15.19
N ARG A 161 10.02 -4.85 15.12
CA ARG A 161 11.30 -5.47 15.56
C ARG A 161 12.47 -4.96 14.73
N ARG A 162 12.27 -4.82 13.41
CA ARG A 162 13.28 -4.26 12.51
C ARG A 162 13.65 -2.83 12.89
N HIS A 163 12.67 -1.97 13.20
CA HIS A 163 12.92 -0.61 13.64
C HIS A 163 13.68 -0.56 14.96
N LEU A 164 13.32 -1.40 15.94
CA LEU A 164 14.06 -1.52 17.20
C LEU A 164 15.52 -1.95 16.97
N ALA A 165 15.73 -2.97 16.10
CA ALA A 165 17.07 -3.43 15.76
C ALA A 165 17.92 -2.32 15.11
N LYS A 166 17.32 -1.51 14.22
CA LYS A 166 18.02 -0.40 13.54
C LYS A 166 18.35 0.75 14.48
N SER A 167 17.53 1.00 15.49
CA SER A 167 17.76 2.08 16.48
C SER A 167 18.70 1.67 17.61
N GLY A 168 19.31 0.48 17.55
CA GLY A 168 20.19 -0.04 18.61
C GLY A 168 19.46 -0.36 19.93
N ARG A 169 18.13 -0.26 19.96
CA ARG A 169 17.36 -0.58 21.15
C ARG A 169 17.33 -2.08 21.39
N ARG A 170 17.37 -2.46 22.67
CA ARG A 170 17.23 -3.86 23.09
C ARG A 170 15.90 -4.42 22.61
N ILE A 171 15.97 -5.49 21.82
CA ILE A 171 14.79 -6.21 21.36
C ILE A 171 14.37 -7.16 22.47
N ASP A 172 13.11 -7.10 22.90
CA ASP A 172 12.55 -8.09 23.84
C ASP A 172 12.71 -9.50 23.23
N PRO A 173 13.42 -10.42 23.90
CA PRO A 173 13.60 -11.78 23.42
C PRO A 173 12.29 -12.57 23.41
N ARG A 174 11.27 -12.12 24.14
CA ARG A 174 9.97 -12.80 24.20
C ARG A 174 9.30 -12.79 22.83
N PRO A 175 8.71 -13.91 22.41
CA PRO A 175 7.98 -13.99 21.16
C PRO A 175 6.65 -13.24 21.28
N ARG A 176 6.64 -11.97 20.90
CA ARG A 176 5.41 -11.14 20.89
C ARG A 176 5.09 -10.68 19.47
N VAL A 177 3.84 -10.88 19.09
CA VAL A 177 3.28 -10.32 17.87
C VAL A 177 3.01 -8.84 18.08
N ASP A 178 3.33 -8.02 17.08
CA ASP A 178 3.06 -6.59 17.12
C ASP A 178 1.54 -6.33 17.08
N PRO A 179 0.94 -5.72 18.13
CA PRO A 179 -0.50 -5.45 18.17
C PRO A 179 -0.96 -4.43 17.12
N ALA A 180 -0.04 -3.67 16.54
CA ALA A 180 -0.33 -2.74 15.45
C ALA A 180 -0.14 -3.39 14.06
N SER A 181 -0.24 -4.72 13.98
CA SER A 181 -0.12 -5.49 12.75
C SER A 181 -1.16 -6.61 12.68
N SER A 182 -1.34 -7.18 11.49
CA SER A 182 -2.17 -8.37 11.29
C SER A 182 -1.51 -9.68 11.75
N GLY A 183 -0.45 -9.61 12.52
CA GLY A 183 0.30 -10.79 12.95
C GLY A 183 -0.51 -11.78 13.79
N SER A 184 -1.50 -11.30 14.58
CA SER A 184 -2.37 -12.16 15.40
C SER A 184 -3.28 -13.08 14.55
N TRP A 185 -3.50 -12.76 13.27
CA TRP A 185 -4.31 -13.54 12.33
C TRP A 185 -3.45 -14.29 11.29
N PHE A 186 -2.12 -14.32 11.50
CA PHE A 186 -1.22 -15.00 10.58
C PHE A 186 -1.00 -16.44 10.99
N ASP A 187 -1.29 -17.39 10.11
CA ASP A 187 -1.21 -18.83 10.32
C ASP A 187 0.16 -19.45 9.99
N GLY A 188 1.13 -18.62 9.66
CA GLY A 188 2.45 -19.05 9.20
C GLY A 188 3.58 -18.86 10.20
N TRP A 189 3.29 -18.60 11.46
CA TRP A 189 4.29 -18.55 12.51
C TRP A 189 4.90 -19.93 12.77
N ARG A 190 6.22 -20.00 13.02
CA ARG A 190 6.92 -21.24 13.35
C ARG A 190 6.45 -21.84 14.68
N SER A 191 5.98 -21.01 15.60
CA SER A 191 5.48 -21.43 16.91
C SER A 191 3.99 -21.08 17.03
N HIS A 192 3.17 -22.05 17.46
CA HIS A 192 1.75 -21.86 17.72
C HIS A 192 1.46 -20.89 18.87
N ALA A 193 2.41 -20.68 19.79
CA ALA A 193 2.27 -19.73 20.90
C ALA A 193 2.04 -18.26 20.47
N ALA A 194 2.21 -17.94 19.17
CA ALA A 194 1.96 -16.64 18.60
C ALA A 194 0.55 -16.49 17.98
N GLN A 195 -0.20 -17.58 17.91
CA GLN A 195 -1.56 -17.56 17.37
C GLN A 195 -2.54 -17.28 18.52
N PHE A 196 -3.24 -16.17 18.43
CA PHE A 196 -4.37 -15.89 19.30
C PHE A 196 -5.64 -16.30 18.55
N GLU A 197 -6.56 -16.95 19.25
CA GLU A 197 -7.93 -17.16 18.75
C GLU A 197 -8.63 -15.81 18.70
N VAL A 198 -8.35 -15.05 17.69
CA VAL A 198 -9.02 -13.76 17.47
C VAL A 198 -10.13 -13.97 16.45
N HIS A 199 -11.35 -13.94 16.92
CA HIS A 199 -12.53 -13.94 16.07
C HIS A 199 -12.58 -12.62 15.27
N ASP A 200 -13.15 -12.68 14.05
CA ASP A 200 -13.38 -11.54 13.17
C ASP A 200 -12.09 -10.81 12.71
N PRO A 201 -11.26 -11.45 11.85
CA PRO A 201 -10.04 -10.84 11.35
C PRO A 201 -10.35 -9.57 10.51
N PRO A 202 -9.59 -8.47 10.66
CA PRO A 202 -9.74 -7.26 9.82
C PRO A 202 -9.17 -7.46 8.42
N VAL A 203 -8.51 -8.57 8.16
CA VAL A 203 -7.83 -8.91 6.91
C VAL A 203 -8.52 -10.07 6.20
N SER A 204 -8.41 -10.09 4.88
CA SER A 204 -8.98 -11.15 4.07
C SER A 204 -8.00 -12.32 3.90
N ARG A 205 -8.51 -13.53 3.75
CA ARG A 205 -7.68 -14.69 3.36
C ARG A 205 -7.05 -14.47 1.98
N ALA A 206 -5.79 -14.89 1.85
CA ALA A 206 -5.07 -14.86 0.59
C ALA A 206 -5.73 -15.77 -0.46
N ARG A 207 -5.66 -15.39 -1.74
CA ARG A 207 -6.15 -16.19 -2.87
C ARG A 207 -5.04 -16.62 -3.81
N THR A 208 -4.01 -15.77 -4.03
CA THR A 208 -2.90 -16.13 -4.91
C THR A 208 -2.12 -17.32 -4.34
N TRP A 209 -1.63 -18.17 -5.24
CA TRP A 209 -0.80 -19.28 -4.85
C TRP A 209 0.44 -18.83 -4.07
N LEU A 210 1.05 -17.71 -4.48
CA LEU A 210 2.22 -17.15 -3.83
C LEU A 210 2.00 -16.84 -2.35
N LEU A 211 0.85 -16.24 -1.99
CA LEU A 211 0.50 -15.88 -0.60
C LEU A 211 -0.13 -17.04 0.19
N ARG A 212 -0.69 -18.05 -0.46
CA ARG A 212 -1.29 -19.20 0.23
C ARG A 212 -0.29 -20.29 0.52
N VAL A 213 0.53 -20.64 -0.47
CA VAL A 213 1.35 -21.85 -0.50
C VAL A 213 2.81 -21.54 -0.83
N GLY A 214 3.04 -20.77 -1.88
CA GLY A 214 4.36 -20.62 -2.49
C GLY A 214 5.44 -20.15 -1.51
N TRP A 215 5.15 -19.15 -0.70
CA TRP A 215 6.10 -18.60 0.26
C TRP A 215 6.56 -19.60 1.32
N ARG A 216 5.71 -20.59 1.67
CA ARG A 216 6.02 -21.61 2.68
C ARG A 216 7.20 -22.51 2.28
N ARG A 217 7.55 -22.58 0.99
CA ARG A 217 8.74 -23.26 0.47
C ARG A 217 10.06 -22.71 1.04
N HIS A 218 10.04 -21.47 1.55
CA HIS A 218 11.18 -20.82 2.19
C HIS A 218 11.10 -20.84 3.73
N GLY A 219 10.27 -21.72 4.28
CA GLY A 219 10.10 -21.94 5.71
C GLY A 219 9.16 -20.94 6.38
N GLN A 220 8.62 -21.38 7.51
CA GLN A 220 7.79 -20.56 8.39
C GLN A 220 8.58 -19.39 8.97
N ILE A 221 7.87 -18.36 9.42
CA ILE A 221 8.44 -17.13 9.97
C ILE A 221 8.50 -17.25 11.49
N ALA A 222 9.68 -17.03 12.08
CA ALA A 222 9.80 -16.96 13.53
C ALA A 222 9.39 -15.56 14.01
N VAL A 223 8.59 -15.48 15.08
CA VAL A 223 8.19 -14.20 15.69
C VAL A 223 9.40 -13.38 16.15
N THR A 224 10.50 -14.07 16.47
CA THR A 224 11.77 -13.47 16.90
C THR A 224 12.68 -13.04 15.75
N GLU A 225 12.34 -13.37 14.52
CA GLU A 225 13.12 -13.01 13.33
C GLU A 225 13.23 -11.48 13.16
N VAL A 226 14.38 -11.02 12.70
CA VAL A 226 14.62 -9.60 12.35
C VAL A 226 14.76 -9.50 10.84
N PRO A 227 13.75 -8.98 10.12
CA PRO A 227 13.79 -8.89 8.67
C PRO A 227 14.95 -8.03 8.16
N GLY A 228 15.67 -8.53 7.13
CA GLY A 228 16.75 -7.79 6.47
C GLY A 228 18.08 -7.78 7.21
N ARG A 229 18.28 -8.56 8.27
CA ARG A 229 19.61 -9.03 8.72
C ARG A 229 19.97 -10.26 7.91
N ARG A 230 21.05 -10.17 7.15
CA ARG A 230 21.79 -11.30 6.63
C ARG A 230 22.80 -11.75 7.68
#